data_d7ca3f77a39b1aa861c52a30acb00a60
#
_entry.id   d7ca3f77a39b1aa861c52a30acb00a60
#
_cell.length_a   1.000
_cell.length_b   1.000
_cell.length_c   1.000
_cell.angle_alpha   90.00
_cell.angle_beta   90.00
_cell.angle_gamma   90.00
#
_symmetry.space_group_name_H-M   'P 1'
#
loop_
_entity.id
_entity.type
_entity.pdbx_description
1 polymer ?
#
loop_
_entity_poly.entity_id
_entity_poly.type
_entity_poly.pdbx_seq_one_letter_code
_entity_poly.pdbx_strand_id
1 'polypeptide(L)'
;MNKTLTEKIIEWIREYFKSTNGRKAVIGISGGKDSTVAAALCVKALGKENVIGVMMPNGVQADIEDAEKIIKHLGIDSLVVDIQYAYMNLVNQINEHHISSQAQINMPPRLRMTVLYGVAQNIGGRVVNTCNRAENCCGYATLFGDAAGSFSPLDMLTTEEVIKIGDELGLPYDLVHKTPSDGLCGKSDEDNLGFTYAEINKIIRTGEKTEHFDEIVKRYNSNRFKLEMINLPHFNPNLPDFFLDNYKY
;
A
#
# COMPACT_ATOMS: atom_id res chain seq x y z
N MET A 1 18.81 -0.03 -25.16
CA MET A 1 17.40 -0.41 -25.00
C MET A 1 16.78 0.47 -23.94
N ASN A 2 15.57 0.94 -24.16
CA ASN A 2 14.85 1.69 -23.09
C ASN A 2 14.44 0.70 -22.00
N LYS A 3 14.74 1.04 -20.73
CA LYS A 3 14.33 0.25 -19.56
C LYS A 3 12.81 0.16 -19.46
N THR A 4 12.28 -0.99 -19.05
CA THR A 4 10.87 -1.15 -18.71
C THR A 4 10.51 -0.33 -17.47
N LEU A 5 9.21 -0.15 -17.19
CA LEU A 5 8.74 0.53 -15.98
C LEU A 5 9.22 -0.21 -14.72
N THR A 6 9.12 -1.53 -14.72
CA THR A 6 9.59 -2.41 -13.65
C THR A 6 11.08 -2.23 -13.37
N GLU A 7 11.92 -2.21 -14.41
CA GLU A 7 13.37 -2.00 -14.29
C GLU A 7 13.70 -0.61 -13.70
N LYS A 8 12.96 0.42 -14.08
CA LYS A 8 13.15 1.78 -13.55
C LYS A 8 12.80 1.86 -12.06
N ILE A 9 11.74 1.20 -11.62
CA ILE A 9 11.35 1.15 -10.20
C ILE A 9 12.41 0.41 -9.39
N ILE A 10 12.87 -0.75 -9.87
CA ILE A 10 13.91 -1.53 -9.21
C ILE A 10 15.19 -0.71 -9.03
N GLU A 11 15.61 0.04 -10.05
CA GLU A 11 16.78 0.91 -9.98
C GLU A 11 16.56 2.06 -8.98
N TRP A 12 15.40 2.71 -9.02
CA TRP A 12 15.05 3.76 -8.08
C TRP A 12 15.07 3.28 -6.62
N ILE A 13 14.57 2.07 -6.33
CA ILE A 13 14.65 1.48 -4.98
C ILE A 13 16.12 1.31 -4.55
N ARG A 14 16.99 0.81 -5.44
CA ARG A 14 18.44 0.68 -5.15
C ARG A 14 19.08 2.02 -4.80
N GLU A 15 18.79 3.04 -5.59
CA GLU A 15 19.32 4.39 -5.37
C GLU A 15 18.79 4.99 -4.06
N TYR A 16 17.49 4.82 -3.75
CA TYR A 16 16.91 5.25 -2.50
C TYR A 16 17.61 4.61 -1.29
N PHE A 17 17.81 3.30 -1.30
CA PHE A 17 18.50 2.61 -0.21
C PHE A 17 19.96 3.04 -0.06
N LYS A 18 20.64 3.26 -1.17
CA LYS A 18 22.02 3.78 -1.18
C LYS A 18 22.07 5.20 -0.58
N SER A 19 21.17 6.09 -0.98
CA SER A 19 21.16 7.49 -0.52
C SER A 19 20.78 7.64 0.95
N THR A 20 19.92 6.74 1.46
CA THR A 20 19.42 6.80 2.85
C THR A 20 20.18 5.88 3.80
N ASN A 21 21.19 5.16 3.31
CA ASN A 21 21.93 4.15 4.07
C ASN A 21 21.00 3.13 4.76
N GLY A 22 19.89 2.77 4.08
CA GLY A 22 18.95 1.76 4.55
C GLY A 22 19.53 0.36 4.39
N ARG A 23 19.38 -0.50 5.41
CA ARG A 23 19.92 -1.87 5.38
C ARG A 23 18.94 -2.87 4.79
N LYS A 24 17.68 -2.80 5.20
CA LYS A 24 16.64 -3.76 4.81
C LYS A 24 15.32 -3.05 4.50
N ALA A 25 14.55 -3.59 3.56
CA ALA A 25 13.15 -3.22 3.37
C ALA A 25 12.27 -3.97 4.38
N VAL A 26 11.41 -3.27 5.11
CA VAL A 26 10.42 -3.84 6.02
C VAL A 26 9.05 -3.57 5.46
N ILE A 27 8.28 -4.61 5.19
CA ILE A 27 6.99 -4.49 4.50
C ILE A 27 5.91 -5.29 5.20
N GLY A 28 4.74 -4.66 5.38
CA GLY A 28 3.53 -5.34 5.81
C GLY A 28 2.99 -6.21 4.68
N ILE A 29 2.86 -7.51 4.90
CA ILE A 29 2.33 -8.45 3.92
C ILE A 29 0.88 -8.77 4.30
N SER A 30 -0.05 -8.25 3.51
CA SER A 30 -1.50 -8.45 3.72
C SER A 30 -2.08 -9.63 2.94
N GLY A 31 -1.33 -10.18 1.98
CA GLY A 31 -1.85 -11.13 1.00
C GLY A 31 -2.56 -10.47 -0.20
N GLY A 32 -2.64 -9.14 -0.23
CA GLY A 32 -3.16 -8.38 -1.36
C GLY A 32 -2.09 -8.09 -2.43
N LYS A 33 -2.55 -7.73 -3.65
CA LYS A 33 -1.69 -7.50 -4.83
C LYS A 33 -0.60 -6.45 -4.59
N ASP A 34 -0.94 -5.32 -3.94
CA ASP A 34 -0.04 -4.19 -3.80
C ASP A 34 1.15 -4.53 -2.89
N SER A 35 0.89 -5.13 -1.72
CA SER A 35 1.95 -5.61 -0.82
C SER A 35 2.81 -6.71 -1.48
N THR A 36 2.18 -7.58 -2.28
CA THR A 36 2.84 -8.65 -3.04
C THR A 36 3.82 -8.07 -4.08
N VAL A 37 3.36 -7.12 -4.89
CA VAL A 37 4.18 -6.49 -5.95
C VAL A 37 5.29 -5.62 -5.34
N ALA A 38 4.98 -4.83 -4.30
CA ALA A 38 5.98 -4.02 -3.61
C ALA A 38 7.09 -4.87 -2.98
N ALA A 39 6.74 -6.01 -2.37
CA ALA A 39 7.73 -6.95 -1.81
C ALA A 39 8.62 -7.55 -2.91
N ALA A 40 8.03 -7.98 -4.02
CA ALA A 40 8.79 -8.53 -5.15
C ALA A 40 9.74 -7.51 -5.78
N LEU A 41 9.32 -6.27 -5.94
CA LEU A 41 10.17 -5.15 -6.40
C LEU A 41 11.36 -4.94 -5.44
N CYS A 42 11.11 -4.95 -4.14
CA CYS A 42 12.18 -4.85 -3.12
C CYS A 42 13.14 -6.04 -3.19
N VAL A 43 12.64 -7.27 -3.36
CA VAL A 43 13.50 -8.47 -3.54
C VAL A 43 14.36 -8.35 -4.79
N LYS A 44 13.81 -7.92 -5.91
CA LYS A 44 14.59 -7.70 -7.17
C LYS A 44 15.61 -6.57 -7.05
N ALA A 45 15.33 -5.57 -6.22
CA ALA A 45 16.23 -4.45 -6.02
C ALA A 45 17.37 -4.78 -5.05
N LEU A 46 17.08 -5.43 -3.93
CA LEU A 46 17.96 -5.52 -2.76
C LEU A 46 18.48 -6.94 -2.48
N GLY A 47 17.88 -7.97 -3.07
CA GLY A 47 18.04 -9.37 -2.67
C GLY A 47 17.10 -9.77 -1.55
N LYS A 48 16.68 -11.04 -1.55
CA LYS A 48 15.70 -11.56 -0.60
C LYS A 48 16.15 -11.47 0.87
N GLU A 49 17.42 -11.58 1.12
CA GLU A 49 18.06 -11.47 2.45
C GLU A 49 17.96 -10.07 3.04
N ASN A 50 17.64 -9.07 2.21
CA ASN A 50 17.47 -7.67 2.60
C ASN A 50 16.01 -7.22 2.59
N VAL A 51 15.04 -8.16 2.58
CA VAL A 51 13.61 -7.88 2.69
C VAL A 51 13.02 -8.70 3.81
N ILE A 52 12.24 -8.05 4.68
CA ILE A 52 11.52 -8.70 5.77
C ILE A 52 10.02 -8.43 5.60
N GLY A 53 9.25 -9.52 5.47
CA GLY A 53 7.79 -9.49 5.48
C GLY A 53 7.26 -9.50 6.92
N VAL A 54 6.30 -8.64 7.24
CA VAL A 54 5.63 -8.64 8.55
C VAL A 54 4.15 -8.87 8.36
N MET A 55 3.66 -10.00 8.85
CA MET A 55 2.23 -10.30 8.93
C MET A 55 1.68 -9.80 10.25
N MET A 56 0.61 -9.03 10.21
CA MET A 56 0.06 -8.36 11.40
C MET A 56 -1.45 -8.59 11.51
N PRO A 57 -1.86 -9.84 11.81
CA PRO A 57 -3.27 -10.14 12.01
C PRO A 57 -3.84 -9.35 13.20
N ASN A 58 -5.14 -9.07 13.13
CA ASN A 58 -5.92 -8.55 14.26
C ASN A 58 -6.86 -9.68 14.73
N GLY A 59 -6.29 -10.70 15.37
CA GLY A 59 -6.94 -11.97 15.63
C GLY A 59 -7.02 -12.86 14.39
N VAL A 60 -8.18 -13.49 14.16
CA VAL A 60 -8.36 -14.37 13.00
C VAL A 60 -8.42 -13.53 11.71
N GLN A 61 -7.54 -13.82 10.78
CA GLN A 61 -7.47 -13.18 9.47
C GLN A 61 -7.67 -14.23 8.37
N ALA A 62 -8.72 -14.07 7.56
CA ALA A 62 -9.14 -15.09 6.57
C ALA A 62 -8.13 -15.30 5.43
N ASP A 63 -7.35 -14.28 5.10
CA ASP A 63 -6.39 -14.29 3.98
C ASP A 63 -4.93 -14.37 4.43
N ILE A 64 -4.66 -14.82 5.65
CA ILE A 64 -3.30 -15.01 6.16
C ILE A 64 -2.48 -15.99 5.31
N GLU A 65 -3.15 -17.01 4.75
CA GLU A 65 -2.53 -18.01 3.87
C GLU A 65 -1.97 -17.38 2.58
N ASP A 66 -2.61 -16.35 2.05
CA ASP A 66 -2.12 -15.61 0.89
C ASP A 66 -0.82 -14.83 1.23
N ALA A 67 -0.75 -14.27 2.44
CA ALA A 67 0.45 -13.63 2.94
C ALA A 67 1.61 -14.64 3.11
N GLU A 68 1.34 -15.81 3.67
CA GLU A 68 2.33 -16.90 3.79
C GLU A 68 2.79 -17.42 2.42
N LYS A 69 1.86 -17.54 1.47
CA LYS A 69 2.13 -17.98 0.10
C LYS A 69 3.14 -17.06 -0.59
N ILE A 70 2.97 -15.74 -0.51
CA ILE A 70 3.90 -14.80 -1.14
C ILE A 70 5.25 -14.76 -0.43
N ILE A 71 5.30 -14.82 0.90
CA ILE A 71 6.54 -14.91 1.67
C ILE A 71 7.37 -16.12 1.23
N LYS A 72 6.71 -17.29 1.14
CA LYS A 72 7.33 -18.52 0.66
C LYS A 72 7.78 -18.41 -0.79
N HIS A 73 6.95 -17.84 -1.67
CA HIS A 73 7.28 -17.64 -3.09
C HIS A 73 8.52 -16.77 -3.28
N LEU A 74 8.62 -15.68 -2.54
CA LEU A 74 9.76 -14.75 -2.58
C LEU A 74 10.99 -15.27 -1.82
N GLY A 75 10.82 -16.23 -0.92
CA GLY A 75 11.86 -16.78 -0.07
C GLY A 75 12.47 -15.77 0.89
N ILE A 76 11.66 -14.84 1.38
CA ILE A 76 12.06 -13.78 2.33
C ILE A 76 11.87 -14.20 3.78
N ASP A 77 12.64 -13.62 4.70
CA ASP A 77 12.40 -13.75 6.13
C ASP A 77 11.09 -13.07 6.52
N SER A 78 10.43 -13.59 7.55
CA SER A 78 9.16 -13.02 8.00
C SER A 78 8.97 -13.04 9.51
N LEU A 79 8.10 -12.14 9.99
CA LEU A 79 7.61 -12.06 11.35
C LEU A 79 6.08 -12.08 11.36
N VAL A 80 5.51 -12.68 12.40
CA VAL A 80 4.06 -12.59 12.70
C VAL A 80 3.90 -11.83 14.00
N VAL A 81 3.16 -10.72 13.97
CA VAL A 81 2.86 -9.89 15.14
C VAL A 81 1.36 -9.67 15.22
N ASP A 82 0.67 -10.40 16.07
CA ASP A 82 -0.76 -10.19 16.31
C ASP A 82 -0.98 -8.89 17.10
N ILE A 83 -1.75 -7.96 16.50
CA ILE A 83 -2.06 -6.66 17.09
C ILE A 83 -3.35 -6.67 17.93
N GLN A 84 -4.06 -7.79 18.03
CA GLN A 84 -5.39 -7.90 18.64
C GLN A 84 -5.43 -7.40 20.08
N TYR A 85 -4.48 -7.84 20.91
CA TYR A 85 -4.47 -7.45 22.32
C TYR A 85 -4.21 -5.94 22.49
N ALA A 86 -3.29 -5.38 21.71
CA ALA A 86 -3.03 -3.94 21.73
C ALA A 86 -4.26 -3.15 21.27
N TYR A 87 -4.90 -3.58 20.18
CA TYR A 87 -6.11 -3.00 19.66
C TYR A 87 -7.26 -3.03 20.70
N MET A 88 -7.55 -4.21 21.28
CA MET A 88 -8.62 -4.37 22.24
C MET A 88 -8.41 -3.51 23.50
N ASN A 89 -7.17 -3.45 24.02
CA ASN A 89 -6.87 -2.62 25.17
C ASN A 89 -7.11 -1.13 24.88
N LEU A 90 -6.65 -0.63 23.73
CA LEU A 90 -6.87 0.78 23.35
C LEU A 90 -8.35 1.09 23.15
N VAL A 91 -9.08 0.22 22.45
CA VAL A 91 -10.53 0.38 22.25
C VAL A 91 -11.25 0.45 23.58
N ASN A 92 -10.96 -0.48 24.51
CA ASN A 92 -11.61 -0.52 25.82
C ASN A 92 -11.36 0.76 26.63
N GLN A 93 -10.12 1.27 26.63
CA GLN A 93 -9.79 2.50 27.36
C GLN A 93 -10.45 3.74 26.74
N ILE A 94 -10.50 3.83 25.40
CA ILE A 94 -11.12 4.96 24.70
C ILE A 94 -12.65 4.86 24.74
N ASN A 95 -13.23 3.66 24.79
CA ASN A 95 -14.68 3.43 24.73
C ASN A 95 -15.44 4.05 25.91
N GLU A 96 -14.77 4.34 27.02
CA GLU A 96 -15.32 5.18 28.10
C GLU A 96 -15.81 6.56 27.61
N HIS A 97 -15.30 7.01 26.43
CA HIS A 97 -15.63 8.27 25.76
C HIS A 97 -16.41 8.10 24.44
N HIS A 98 -17.05 6.95 24.20
CA HIS A 98 -17.83 6.66 22.99
C HIS A 98 -17.02 6.71 21.69
N ILE A 99 -16.18 5.70 21.45
CA ILE A 99 -15.41 5.57 20.22
C ILE A 99 -16.30 5.36 18.99
N SER A 100 -16.10 6.14 17.94
CA SER A 100 -16.83 5.99 16.67
C SER A 100 -16.37 4.75 15.87
N SER A 101 -17.26 4.21 15.02
CA SER A 101 -16.93 3.10 14.13
C SER A 101 -15.72 3.44 13.22
N GLN A 102 -15.64 4.67 12.71
CA GLN A 102 -14.52 5.10 11.88
C GLN A 102 -13.19 5.11 12.66
N ALA A 103 -13.22 5.50 13.94
CA ALA A 103 -12.01 5.43 14.79
C ALA A 103 -11.58 3.98 15.00
N GLN A 104 -12.52 3.07 15.23
CA GLN A 104 -12.23 1.64 15.38
C GLN A 104 -11.61 1.04 14.11
N ILE A 105 -12.14 1.39 12.92
CA ILE A 105 -11.59 0.95 11.62
C ILE A 105 -10.17 1.48 11.39
N ASN A 106 -9.87 2.72 11.78
CA ASN A 106 -8.58 3.35 11.53
C ASN A 106 -7.48 3.03 12.58
N MET A 107 -7.81 2.39 13.68
CA MET A 107 -6.83 2.02 14.70
C MET A 107 -5.91 0.86 14.27
N PRO A 108 -6.41 -0.26 13.72
CA PRO A 108 -5.55 -1.37 13.29
C PRO A 108 -4.46 -0.96 12.29
N PRO A 109 -4.72 -0.19 11.21
CA PRO A 109 -3.68 0.28 10.31
C PRO A 109 -2.58 1.08 11.01
N ARG A 110 -2.93 1.93 12.00
CA ARG A 110 -1.95 2.69 12.78
C ARG A 110 -1.12 1.82 13.71
N LEU A 111 -1.72 0.82 14.35
CA LEU A 111 -0.99 -0.17 15.14
C LEU A 111 -0.02 -0.99 14.29
N ARG A 112 -0.46 -1.42 13.10
CA ARG A 112 0.42 -2.09 12.13
C ARG A 112 1.60 -1.22 11.75
N MET A 113 1.40 0.06 11.52
CA MET A 113 2.49 0.98 11.22
C MET A 113 3.45 1.14 12.39
N THR A 114 2.95 1.19 13.62
CA THR A 114 3.79 1.19 14.84
C THR A 114 4.70 -0.05 14.89
N VAL A 115 4.16 -1.24 14.58
CA VAL A 115 4.95 -2.48 14.51
C VAL A 115 6.02 -2.39 13.42
N LEU A 116 5.65 -1.97 12.21
CA LEU A 116 6.58 -1.87 11.08
C LEU A 116 7.74 -0.92 11.38
N TYR A 117 7.48 0.25 11.95
CA TYR A 117 8.54 1.18 12.35
C TYR A 117 9.39 0.63 13.49
N GLY A 118 8.80 -0.09 14.47
CA GLY A 118 9.53 -0.77 15.53
C GLY A 118 10.51 -1.80 14.97
N VAL A 119 10.06 -2.66 14.06
CA VAL A 119 10.91 -3.64 13.37
C VAL A 119 12.00 -2.94 12.57
N ALA A 120 11.62 -1.94 11.76
CA ALA A 120 12.58 -1.20 10.92
C ALA A 120 13.67 -0.52 11.75
N GLN A 121 13.29 0.14 12.84
CA GLN A 121 14.25 0.80 13.74
C GLN A 121 15.27 -0.20 14.32
N ASN A 122 14.79 -1.38 14.73
CA ASN A 122 15.64 -2.41 15.35
C ASN A 122 16.73 -2.95 14.39
N ILE A 123 16.47 -2.98 13.08
CA ILE A 123 17.38 -3.58 12.09
C ILE A 123 18.02 -2.56 11.13
N GLY A 124 17.81 -1.27 11.35
CA GLY A 124 18.27 -0.23 10.43
C GLY A 124 17.55 -0.26 9.07
N GLY A 125 16.30 -0.70 9.07
CA GLY A 125 15.46 -0.86 7.88
C GLY A 125 14.74 0.42 7.45
N ARG A 126 14.00 0.29 6.34
CA ARG A 126 13.06 1.31 5.80
C ARG A 126 11.71 0.66 5.60
N VAL A 127 10.65 1.30 6.08
CA VAL A 127 9.27 0.83 5.91
C VAL A 127 8.79 1.11 4.50
N VAL A 128 8.32 0.09 3.81
CA VAL A 128 7.74 0.20 2.46
C VAL A 128 6.27 0.58 2.57
N ASN A 129 5.89 1.69 1.95
CA ASN A 129 4.49 2.01 1.71
C ASN A 129 3.99 1.21 0.50
N THR A 130 2.78 0.70 0.54
CA THR A 130 2.19 -0.16 -0.49
C THR A 130 0.98 0.46 -1.19
N CYS A 131 0.60 1.69 -0.84
CA CYS A 131 -0.50 2.38 -1.50
C CYS A 131 -0.15 2.68 -2.97
N ASN A 132 -1.14 2.49 -3.84
CA ASN A 132 -1.06 2.86 -5.24
C ASN A 132 -1.76 4.19 -5.52
N ARG A 133 -1.63 4.73 -6.74
CA ARG A 133 -2.17 6.04 -7.10
C ARG A 133 -3.70 6.11 -7.05
N ALA A 134 -4.39 5.04 -7.41
CA ALA A 134 -5.85 5.02 -7.39
C ALA A 134 -6.40 5.07 -5.95
N GLU A 135 -5.80 4.33 -5.01
CA GLU A 135 -6.13 4.40 -3.59
C GLU A 135 -5.86 5.81 -3.03
N ASN A 136 -4.71 6.39 -3.36
CA ASN A 136 -4.35 7.74 -2.96
C ASN A 136 -5.33 8.79 -3.49
N CYS A 137 -5.75 8.69 -4.76
CA CYS A 137 -6.75 9.57 -5.34
C CYS A 137 -8.11 9.50 -4.63
N CYS A 138 -8.52 8.30 -4.20
CA CYS A 138 -9.76 8.12 -3.46
C CYS A 138 -9.65 8.41 -1.97
N GLY A 139 -8.43 8.64 -1.46
CA GLY A 139 -8.17 8.75 -0.03
C GLY A 139 -8.49 7.46 0.71
N TYR A 140 -8.40 6.31 0.03
CA TYR A 140 -8.65 4.97 0.58
C TYR A 140 -7.43 4.44 1.32
N ALA A 141 -6.93 5.23 2.24
CA ALA A 141 -5.84 4.92 3.14
C ALA A 141 -5.99 5.67 4.46
N THR A 142 -5.54 5.07 5.54
CA THR A 142 -5.59 5.67 6.88
C THR A 142 -4.36 6.56 7.09
N LEU A 143 -4.63 7.84 7.35
CA LEU A 143 -3.58 8.81 7.68
C LEU A 143 -2.77 8.34 8.90
N PHE A 144 -1.43 8.30 8.77
CA PHE A 144 -0.47 7.72 9.75
C PHE A 144 -0.66 6.23 10.05
N GLY A 145 -1.51 5.55 9.25
CA GLY A 145 -1.60 4.11 9.17
C GLY A 145 -0.95 3.62 7.88
N ASP A 146 -1.70 2.88 7.07
CA ASP A 146 -1.23 2.33 5.79
C ASP A 146 -0.79 3.40 4.77
N ALA A 147 -1.26 4.66 4.90
CA ALA A 147 -0.73 5.77 4.10
C ALA A 147 0.74 6.12 4.44
N ALA A 148 1.26 5.76 5.61
CA ALA A 148 2.62 6.09 6.04
C ALA A 148 3.67 5.11 5.49
N GLY A 149 4.93 5.48 5.64
CA GLY A 149 6.08 4.68 5.22
C GLY A 149 7.36 5.51 5.19
N SER A 150 8.46 4.88 4.81
CA SER A 150 9.72 5.57 4.56
C SER A 150 9.91 5.92 3.09
N PHE A 151 9.29 5.17 2.19
CA PHE A 151 9.28 5.36 0.75
C PHE A 151 8.12 4.59 0.12
N SER A 152 7.69 5.01 -1.07
CA SER A 152 6.54 4.44 -1.77
C SER A 152 6.87 4.13 -3.23
N PRO A 153 7.12 2.87 -3.58
CA PRO A 153 7.42 2.47 -4.96
C PRO A 153 6.19 2.48 -5.88
N LEU A 154 4.97 2.40 -5.32
CA LEU A 154 3.72 2.27 -6.08
C LEU A 154 2.88 3.56 -6.11
N ASP A 155 3.24 4.59 -5.35
CA ASP A 155 2.46 5.80 -5.10
C ASP A 155 1.86 6.46 -6.36
N MET A 156 2.61 6.44 -7.44
CA MET A 156 2.24 7.08 -8.71
C MET A 156 1.76 6.09 -9.78
N LEU A 157 1.55 4.82 -9.42
CA LEU A 157 1.11 3.76 -10.33
C LEU A 157 -0.38 3.47 -10.15
N THR A 158 -1.09 3.32 -11.26
CA THR A 158 -2.48 2.84 -11.25
C THR A 158 -2.55 1.37 -10.86
N THR A 159 -3.74 0.89 -10.47
CA THR A 159 -3.94 -0.54 -10.14
C THR A 159 -3.60 -1.46 -11.33
N GLU A 160 -3.90 -1.04 -12.56
CA GLU A 160 -3.58 -1.79 -13.77
C GLU A 160 -2.06 -1.89 -14.00
N GLU A 161 -1.33 -0.81 -13.75
CA GLU A 161 0.12 -0.80 -13.86
C GLU A 161 0.77 -1.68 -12.80
N VAL A 162 0.23 -1.71 -11.57
CA VAL A 162 0.68 -2.62 -10.51
C VAL A 162 0.46 -4.08 -10.88
N ILE A 163 -0.73 -4.43 -11.42
CA ILE A 163 -1.03 -5.78 -11.91
C ILE A 163 -0.03 -6.18 -13.00
N LYS A 164 0.18 -5.32 -14.00
CA LYS A 164 1.13 -5.58 -15.09
C LYS A 164 2.55 -5.82 -14.60
N ILE A 165 3.00 -5.06 -13.60
CA ILE A 165 4.32 -5.28 -12.97
C ILE A 165 4.34 -6.63 -12.25
N GLY A 166 3.27 -7.03 -11.58
CA GLY A 166 3.13 -8.34 -10.96
C GLY A 166 3.29 -9.48 -11.94
N ASP A 167 2.63 -9.38 -13.11
CA ASP A 167 2.74 -10.34 -14.21
C ASP A 167 4.16 -10.37 -14.79
N GLU A 168 4.79 -9.23 -15.03
CA GLU A 168 6.18 -9.11 -15.50
C GLU A 168 7.18 -9.74 -14.52
N LEU A 169 6.91 -9.69 -13.22
CA LEU A 169 7.74 -10.30 -12.17
C LEU A 169 7.50 -11.80 -12.00
N GLY A 170 6.50 -12.37 -12.67
CA GLY A 170 6.14 -13.80 -12.59
C GLY A 170 5.52 -14.18 -11.23
N LEU A 171 4.79 -13.28 -10.61
CA LEU A 171 4.11 -13.54 -9.34
C LEU A 171 2.88 -14.45 -9.51
N PRO A 172 2.45 -15.17 -8.46
CA PRO A 172 1.26 -16.02 -8.54
C PRO A 172 0.03 -15.24 -9.01
N TYR A 173 -0.59 -15.73 -10.08
CA TYR A 173 -1.72 -15.06 -10.75
C TYR A 173 -2.86 -14.74 -9.79
N ASP A 174 -3.23 -15.68 -8.95
CA ASP A 174 -4.32 -15.56 -7.96
C ASP A 174 -4.05 -14.49 -6.89
N LEU A 175 -2.81 -14.13 -6.61
CA LEU A 175 -2.45 -13.03 -5.70
C LEU A 175 -2.43 -11.68 -6.41
N VAL A 176 -1.96 -11.64 -7.66
CA VAL A 176 -1.86 -10.40 -8.46
C VAL A 176 -3.23 -9.94 -8.95
N HIS A 177 -4.09 -10.89 -9.33
CA HIS A 177 -5.43 -10.63 -9.88
C HIS A 177 -6.56 -10.80 -8.86
N LYS A 178 -6.22 -10.92 -7.56
CA LYS A 178 -7.21 -10.96 -6.47
C LYS A 178 -8.02 -9.67 -6.42
N THR A 179 -9.33 -9.80 -6.32
CA THR A 179 -10.22 -8.64 -6.12
C THR A 179 -9.83 -7.90 -4.84
N PRO A 180 -9.60 -6.57 -4.89
CA PRO A 180 -9.26 -5.78 -3.72
C PRO A 180 -10.37 -5.85 -2.67
N SER A 181 -9.98 -6.13 -1.42
CA SER A 181 -10.88 -6.05 -0.27
C SER A 181 -10.10 -5.60 0.96
N ASP A 182 -10.77 -4.84 1.82
CA ASP A 182 -10.19 -4.38 3.08
C ASP A 182 -10.10 -5.50 4.16
N GLY A 183 -10.67 -6.67 3.86
CA GLY A 183 -10.72 -7.81 4.79
C GLY A 183 -11.61 -7.59 6.03
N LEU A 184 -12.34 -6.46 6.12
CA LEU A 184 -13.04 -6.05 7.33
C LEU A 184 -14.55 -6.32 7.28
N CYS A 185 -15.19 -6.19 6.11
CA CYS A 185 -16.65 -6.23 6.02
C CYS A 185 -17.21 -7.21 4.96
N GLY A 186 -16.36 -7.99 4.30
CA GLY A 186 -16.77 -8.96 3.26
C GLY A 186 -17.24 -8.31 1.96
N LYS A 187 -17.06 -6.99 1.82
CA LYS A 187 -17.32 -6.22 0.59
C LYS A 187 -15.99 -5.91 -0.11
N SER A 188 -16.05 -5.74 -1.42
CA SER A 188 -14.90 -5.23 -2.16
C SER A 188 -14.69 -3.73 -1.89
N ASP A 189 -13.49 -3.24 -2.19
CA ASP A 189 -13.21 -1.81 -2.11
C ASP A 189 -14.14 -1.02 -3.04
N GLU A 190 -14.42 -1.54 -4.24
CA GLU A 190 -15.31 -0.91 -5.23
C GLU A 190 -16.76 -0.83 -4.73
N ASP A 191 -17.25 -1.85 -3.99
CA ASP A 191 -18.57 -1.80 -3.33
C ASP A 191 -18.66 -0.68 -2.30
N ASN A 192 -17.56 -0.42 -1.58
CA ASN A 192 -17.48 0.64 -0.58
C ASN A 192 -17.29 2.02 -1.21
N LEU A 193 -16.62 2.09 -2.36
CA LEU A 193 -16.36 3.32 -3.09
C LEU A 193 -17.59 3.79 -3.89
N GLY A 194 -18.37 2.87 -4.44
CA GLY A 194 -19.48 3.13 -5.34
C GLY A 194 -19.08 3.32 -6.81
N PHE A 195 -17.78 3.14 -7.14
CA PHE A 195 -17.22 3.21 -8.50
C PHE A 195 -15.99 2.31 -8.61
N THR A 196 -15.53 2.04 -9.82
CA THR A 196 -14.49 1.07 -10.09
C THR A 196 -13.08 1.68 -10.13
N TYR A 197 -12.07 0.88 -9.82
CA TYR A 197 -10.67 1.27 -10.02
C TYR A 197 -10.34 1.51 -11.50
N ALA A 198 -11.01 0.83 -12.43
CA ALA A 198 -10.87 1.08 -13.87
C ALA A 198 -11.25 2.51 -14.25
N GLU A 199 -12.33 3.05 -13.69
CA GLU A 199 -12.73 4.45 -13.91
C GLU A 199 -11.69 5.42 -13.35
N ILE A 200 -11.20 5.16 -12.15
CA ILE A 200 -10.17 6.00 -11.52
C ILE A 200 -8.89 5.99 -12.35
N ASN A 201 -8.41 4.81 -12.76
CA ASN A 201 -7.21 4.65 -13.58
C ASN A 201 -7.34 5.43 -14.91
N LYS A 202 -8.49 5.35 -15.56
CA LYS A 202 -8.78 6.06 -16.79
C LYS A 202 -8.73 7.57 -16.59
N ILE A 203 -9.36 8.10 -15.54
CA ILE A 203 -9.29 9.52 -15.19
C ILE A 203 -7.84 9.93 -14.93
N ILE A 204 -7.10 9.18 -14.11
CA ILE A 204 -5.70 9.49 -13.78
C ILE A 204 -4.86 9.65 -15.06
N ARG A 205 -4.95 8.72 -16.00
CA ARG A 205 -4.05 8.67 -17.18
C ARG A 205 -4.52 9.49 -18.36
N THR A 206 -5.81 9.73 -18.51
CA THR A 206 -6.38 10.39 -19.71
C THR A 206 -7.20 11.65 -19.44
N GLY A 207 -7.63 11.88 -18.20
CA GLY A 207 -8.56 12.94 -17.84
C GLY A 207 -9.98 12.74 -18.42
N GLU A 208 -10.28 11.56 -18.99
CA GLU A 208 -11.58 11.29 -19.60
C GLU A 208 -12.69 11.24 -18.55
N LYS A 209 -13.81 11.90 -18.82
CA LYS A 209 -14.98 11.88 -17.95
C LYS A 209 -15.67 10.52 -18.03
N THR A 210 -15.60 9.76 -16.94
CA THR A 210 -16.33 8.50 -16.73
C THR A 210 -17.71 8.78 -16.13
N GLU A 211 -18.51 7.74 -15.90
CA GLU A 211 -19.83 7.86 -15.30
C GLU A 211 -19.78 8.55 -13.92
N HIS A 212 -18.80 8.18 -13.06
CA HIS A 212 -18.65 8.72 -11.70
C HIS A 212 -17.57 9.82 -11.58
N PHE A 213 -17.23 10.50 -12.70
CA PHE A 213 -16.15 11.49 -12.74
C PHE A 213 -16.27 12.57 -11.63
N ASP A 214 -17.45 13.20 -11.52
CA ASP A 214 -17.64 14.30 -10.57
C ASP A 214 -17.54 13.82 -9.11
N GLU A 215 -18.01 12.61 -8.84
CA GLU A 215 -17.93 11.98 -7.52
C GLU A 215 -16.46 11.66 -7.16
N ILE A 216 -15.70 11.08 -8.09
CA ILE A 216 -14.28 10.78 -7.92
C ILE A 216 -13.49 12.06 -7.68
N VAL A 217 -13.71 13.13 -8.46
CA VAL A 217 -13.06 14.43 -8.27
C VAL A 217 -13.42 15.05 -6.92
N LYS A 218 -14.68 14.99 -6.52
CA LYS A 218 -15.12 15.47 -5.20
C LYS A 218 -14.41 14.70 -4.08
N ARG A 219 -14.31 13.38 -4.21
CA ARG A 219 -13.63 12.53 -3.23
C ARG A 219 -12.13 12.83 -3.15
N TYR A 220 -11.46 13.00 -4.29
CA TYR A 220 -10.07 13.45 -4.33
C TYR A 220 -9.89 14.77 -3.57
N ASN A 221 -10.67 15.80 -3.88
CA ASN A 221 -10.57 17.11 -3.24
C ASN A 221 -10.80 17.04 -1.71
N SER A 222 -11.71 16.17 -1.26
CA SER A 222 -12.02 15.99 0.16
C SER A 222 -10.92 15.26 0.94
N ASN A 223 -10.07 14.46 0.24
CA ASN A 223 -9.06 13.62 0.86
C ASN A 223 -7.62 14.05 0.57
N ARG A 224 -7.40 15.00 -0.38
CA ARG A 224 -6.04 15.38 -0.78
C ARG A 224 -5.17 15.91 0.35
N PHE A 225 -5.79 16.45 1.43
CA PHE A 225 -5.05 16.86 2.62
C PHE A 225 -4.20 15.72 3.21
N LYS A 226 -4.60 14.45 3.02
CA LYS A 226 -3.82 13.29 3.45
C LYS A 226 -2.51 13.21 2.68
N LEU A 227 -2.53 13.49 1.37
CA LEU A 227 -1.36 13.52 0.50
C LEU A 227 -0.44 14.70 0.82
N GLU A 228 -1.03 15.85 1.21
CA GLU A 228 -0.28 17.01 1.67
C GLU A 228 0.46 16.74 3.00
N MET A 229 -0.17 16.01 3.92
CA MET A 229 0.40 15.67 5.23
C MET A 229 1.45 14.57 5.17
N ILE A 230 1.36 13.68 4.20
CA ILE A 230 2.29 12.55 4.03
C ILE A 230 2.92 12.65 2.64
N ASN A 231 4.07 13.30 2.58
CA ASN A 231 4.88 13.41 1.35
C ASN A 231 6.07 12.45 1.45
N LEU A 232 5.86 11.21 1.00
CA LEU A 232 6.90 10.19 1.01
C LEU A 232 7.81 10.33 -0.23
N PRO A 233 9.11 9.98 -0.13
CA PRO A 233 9.92 9.69 -1.30
C PRO A 233 9.23 8.61 -2.14
N HIS A 234 8.89 8.93 -3.39
CA HIS A 234 8.17 8.02 -4.27
C HIS A 234 8.81 7.95 -5.66
N PHE A 235 8.58 6.84 -6.34
CA PHE A 235 8.97 6.68 -7.74
C PHE A 235 8.01 7.48 -8.64
N ASN A 236 8.54 8.34 -9.50
CA ASN A 236 7.76 9.07 -10.51
C ASN A 236 7.95 8.41 -11.88
N PRO A 237 6.92 7.82 -12.48
CA PRO A 237 6.98 7.19 -13.79
C PRO A 237 7.08 8.21 -14.95
N ASN A 238 6.88 9.51 -14.68
CA ASN A 238 6.70 10.56 -15.68
C ASN A 238 5.57 10.25 -16.68
N LEU A 239 4.47 9.72 -16.18
CA LEU A 239 3.25 9.50 -16.94
C LEU A 239 2.23 10.61 -16.63
N PRO A 240 1.24 10.87 -17.54
CA PRO A 240 0.16 11.80 -17.27
C PRO A 240 -0.57 11.50 -15.97
N ASP A 241 -0.89 12.52 -15.21
CA ASP A 241 -1.73 12.41 -14.01
C ASP A 241 -2.70 13.59 -13.95
N PHE A 242 -3.93 13.34 -14.32
CA PHE A 242 -4.98 14.35 -14.40
C PHE A 242 -5.15 15.14 -13.10
N PHE A 243 -5.06 14.49 -11.95
CA PHE A 243 -5.26 15.15 -10.66
C PHE A 243 -4.09 16.08 -10.32
N LEU A 244 -2.85 15.66 -10.57
CA LEU A 244 -1.68 16.51 -10.34
C LEU A 244 -1.62 17.67 -11.33
N ASP A 245 -2.10 17.48 -12.57
CA ASP A 245 -2.06 18.50 -13.61
C ASP A 245 -3.13 19.58 -13.39
N ASN A 246 -4.30 19.23 -12.87
CA ASN A 246 -5.46 20.12 -12.75
C ASN A 246 -5.78 20.62 -11.35
N TYR A 247 -5.29 19.94 -10.30
CA TYR A 247 -5.57 20.26 -8.90
C TYR A 247 -4.27 20.46 -8.10
N LYS A 248 -3.39 21.31 -8.60
CA LYS A 248 -2.13 21.67 -7.90
C LYS A 248 -2.42 22.31 -6.54
N TYR A 249 -1.53 22.05 -5.58
CA TYR A 249 -1.56 22.59 -4.22
C TYR A 249 -1.36 24.10 -4.19
#